data_b92fd337552b8bad1e76efb2f90ee07a
#
_entry.id   b92fd337552b8bad1e76efb2f90ee07a
#
_cell.length_a   1.000
_cell.length_b   1.000
_cell.length_c   1.000
_cell.angle_alpha   90.00
_cell.angle_beta   90.00
_cell.angle_gamma   90.00
#
_symmetry.space_group_name_H-M   'P 1'
#
loop_
_entity.id
_entity.type
_entity.pdbx_description
1 polymer ?
#
loop_
_entity_poly.entity_id
_entity_poly.type
_entity_poly.pdbx_seq_one_letter_code
_entity_poly.pdbx_strand_id
1 'polypeptide(L)'
;PQEVYDAWDHRAEGARIEAEWQTMFDGYAAQYPELAAELKRRLAGDLPENWSDTVMDALCAAEEAAETVATRKASQKALNALAPALPELLGGSADLTGSNLTNWTGVKSLNSGDFLARHISYGVREFGMSAIMNGIALYGGFIPYAATFLTFSDYSRNALRMSSLMKQRVINVFTHDSIGLGED
;
A
#
# COMPACT_ATOMS: atom_id res chain seq x y z
N PRO A 1 -26.22 30.19 19.38
CA PRO A 1 -27.66 30.18 19.09
C PRO A 1 -28.07 28.83 18.46
N GLN A 2 -29.29 28.37 18.75
CA GLN A 2 -29.78 27.08 18.23
C GLN A 2 -29.77 27.04 16.70
N GLU A 3 -30.08 28.12 16.06
CA GLU A 3 -30.04 28.29 14.58
C GLU A 3 -28.70 27.86 13.95
N VAL A 4 -27.56 28.08 14.65
CA VAL A 4 -26.24 27.63 14.17
C VAL A 4 -26.11 26.12 14.23
N TYR A 5 -26.56 25.50 15.32
CA TYR A 5 -26.55 24.05 15.44
C TYR A 5 -27.45 23.40 14.39
N ASP A 6 -28.65 23.94 14.18
CA ASP A 6 -29.60 23.44 13.19
C ASP A 6 -29.07 23.57 11.76
N ALA A 7 -28.37 24.67 11.44
CA ALA A 7 -27.77 24.91 10.13
C ALA A 7 -26.57 23.98 9.85
N TRP A 8 -25.90 23.49 10.90
CA TRP A 8 -24.75 22.60 10.78
C TRP A 8 -25.09 21.11 11.04
N ASP A 9 -26.35 20.81 11.36
CA ASP A 9 -26.78 19.43 11.61
C ASP A 9 -27.07 18.70 10.29
N HIS A 10 -26.08 17.95 9.82
CA HIS A 10 -26.16 17.13 8.62
C HIS A 10 -26.45 15.64 8.87
N ARG A 11 -26.87 15.27 10.10
CA ARG A 11 -27.11 13.85 10.44
C ARG A 11 -28.18 13.20 9.56
N ALA A 12 -29.27 13.90 9.30
CA ALA A 12 -30.35 13.40 8.46
C ALA A 12 -29.91 13.23 7.00
N GLU A 13 -29.16 14.18 6.45
CA GLU A 13 -28.60 14.11 5.10
C GLU A 13 -27.52 13.02 5.00
N GLY A 14 -26.65 12.89 6.00
CA GLY A 14 -25.66 11.81 6.07
C GLY A 14 -26.33 10.43 6.06
N ALA A 15 -27.35 10.24 6.88
CA ALA A 15 -28.12 8.98 6.91
C ALA A 15 -28.81 8.66 5.57
N ARG A 16 -29.31 9.68 4.86
CA ARG A 16 -29.90 9.51 3.54
C ARG A 16 -28.85 9.03 2.51
N ILE A 17 -27.69 9.68 2.47
CA ILE A 17 -26.59 9.33 1.55
C ILE A 17 -26.09 7.92 1.86
N GLU A 18 -25.92 7.57 3.12
CA GLU A 18 -25.49 6.24 3.55
C GLU A 18 -26.50 5.16 3.11
N ALA A 19 -27.80 5.40 3.28
CA ALA A 19 -28.84 4.47 2.88
C ALA A 19 -28.87 4.26 1.33
N GLU A 20 -28.67 5.31 0.57
CA GLU A 20 -28.56 5.23 -0.90
C GLU A 20 -27.35 4.42 -1.33
N TRP A 21 -26.20 4.67 -0.70
CA TRP A 21 -24.97 3.90 -0.95
C TRP A 21 -25.17 2.43 -0.58
N GLN A 22 -25.77 2.14 0.59
CA GLN A 22 -26.02 0.78 1.05
C GLN A 22 -26.93 0.01 0.08
N THR A 23 -27.98 0.66 -0.41
CA THR A 23 -28.88 0.08 -1.41
C THR A 23 -28.14 -0.29 -2.71
N MET A 24 -27.29 0.61 -3.18
CA MET A 24 -26.44 0.36 -4.36
C MET A 24 -25.47 -0.79 -4.10
N PHE A 25 -24.82 -0.80 -2.94
CA PHE A 25 -23.85 -1.83 -2.58
C PHE A 25 -24.49 -3.20 -2.40
N ASP A 26 -25.70 -3.28 -1.83
CA ASP A 26 -26.45 -4.54 -1.68
C ASP A 26 -26.81 -5.12 -3.06
N GLY A 27 -27.22 -4.29 -4.02
CA GLY A 27 -27.41 -4.68 -5.41
C GLY A 27 -26.13 -5.20 -6.07
N TYR A 28 -25.00 -4.52 -5.86
CA TYR A 28 -23.70 -4.98 -6.32
C TYR A 28 -23.29 -6.33 -5.69
N ALA A 29 -23.47 -6.47 -4.37
CA ALA A 29 -23.13 -7.68 -3.65
C ALA A 29 -23.97 -8.90 -4.08
N ALA A 30 -25.26 -8.68 -4.43
CA ALA A 30 -26.11 -9.73 -4.99
C ALA A 30 -25.63 -10.19 -6.37
N GLN A 31 -25.08 -9.29 -7.19
CA GLN A 31 -24.59 -9.60 -8.53
C GLN A 31 -23.15 -10.13 -8.53
N TYR A 32 -22.29 -9.62 -7.62
CA TYR A 32 -20.87 -9.93 -7.54
C TYR A 32 -20.43 -10.26 -6.10
N PRO A 33 -20.90 -11.39 -5.53
CA PRO A 33 -20.70 -11.69 -4.11
C PRO A 33 -19.22 -11.81 -3.71
N GLU A 34 -18.38 -12.40 -4.55
CA GLU A 34 -16.96 -12.57 -4.27
C GLU A 34 -16.22 -11.22 -4.26
N LEU A 35 -16.51 -10.34 -5.23
CA LEU A 35 -15.91 -9.02 -5.29
C LEU A 35 -16.35 -8.12 -4.12
N ALA A 36 -17.63 -8.25 -3.71
CA ALA A 36 -18.15 -7.53 -2.56
C ALA A 36 -17.53 -8.01 -1.25
N ALA A 37 -17.33 -9.32 -1.09
CA ALA A 37 -16.65 -9.91 0.06
C ALA A 37 -15.20 -9.44 0.13
N GLU A 38 -14.48 -9.45 -1.01
CA GLU A 38 -13.10 -8.96 -1.10
C GLU A 38 -12.98 -7.46 -0.78
N LEU A 39 -13.91 -6.63 -1.26
CA LEU A 39 -13.94 -5.21 -0.90
C LEU A 39 -14.12 -5.01 0.61
N LYS A 40 -15.08 -5.73 1.21
CA LYS A 40 -15.31 -5.67 2.67
C LYS A 40 -14.07 -6.10 3.45
N ARG A 41 -13.43 -7.20 3.06
CA ARG A 41 -12.19 -7.69 3.68
C ARG A 41 -11.11 -6.61 3.67
N ARG A 42 -10.87 -6.00 2.51
CA ARG A 42 -9.83 -4.96 2.37
C ARG A 42 -10.15 -3.70 3.18
N LEU A 43 -11.41 -3.24 3.16
CA LEU A 43 -11.82 -2.07 3.94
C LEU A 43 -11.76 -2.32 5.45
N ALA A 44 -12.03 -3.56 5.90
CA ALA A 44 -11.82 -3.96 7.29
C ALA A 44 -10.34 -4.02 7.68
N GLY A 45 -9.43 -4.08 6.71
CA GLY A 45 -7.98 -4.23 6.93
C GLY A 45 -7.56 -5.67 7.22
N ASP A 46 -8.44 -6.63 6.98
CA ASP A 46 -8.16 -8.06 7.15
C ASP A 46 -7.27 -8.58 6.03
N LEU A 47 -6.35 -9.47 6.39
CA LEU A 47 -5.48 -10.15 5.44
C LEU A 47 -6.21 -11.34 4.78
N PRO A 48 -5.74 -11.84 3.62
CA PRO A 48 -6.29 -13.04 3.01
C PRO A 48 -6.28 -14.24 3.98
N GLU A 49 -7.28 -15.12 3.87
CA GLU A 49 -7.45 -16.26 4.78
C GLU A 49 -6.20 -17.16 4.84
N ASN A 50 -5.54 -17.38 3.70
CA ASN A 50 -4.33 -18.20 3.57
C ASN A 50 -3.02 -17.42 3.84
N TRP A 51 -3.09 -16.20 4.38
CA TRP A 51 -1.92 -15.34 4.54
C TRP A 51 -0.84 -15.95 5.43
N SER A 52 -1.23 -16.54 6.55
CA SER A 52 -0.30 -17.17 7.50
C SER A 52 0.48 -18.32 6.85
N ASP A 53 -0.18 -19.14 6.06
CA ASP A 53 0.46 -20.25 5.35
C ASP A 53 1.41 -19.71 4.27
N THR A 54 0.99 -18.71 3.51
CA THR A 54 1.84 -18.04 2.51
C THR A 54 3.13 -17.47 3.15
N VAL A 55 3.01 -16.85 4.32
CA VAL A 55 4.19 -16.32 5.04
C VAL A 55 5.08 -17.46 5.52
N MET A 56 4.51 -18.53 6.05
CA MET A 56 5.27 -19.67 6.53
C MET A 56 6.03 -20.35 5.39
N ASP A 57 5.38 -20.58 4.25
CA ASP A 57 6.00 -21.15 3.07
C ASP A 57 7.16 -20.28 2.56
N ALA A 58 6.99 -18.96 2.55
CA ALA A 58 8.03 -18.01 2.15
C ALA A 58 9.24 -18.06 3.10
N LEU A 59 9.02 -18.21 4.42
CA LEU A 59 10.07 -18.34 5.43
C LEU A 59 10.82 -19.65 5.28
N CYS A 60 10.10 -20.77 5.16
CA CYS A 60 10.71 -22.08 4.96
C CYS A 60 11.56 -22.13 3.67
N ALA A 61 11.05 -21.59 2.58
CA ALA A 61 11.79 -21.52 1.32
C ALA A 61 13.06 -20.65 1.43
N ALA A 62 13.01 -19.55 2.18
CA ALA A 62 14.17 -18.70 2.41
C ALA A 62 15.23 -19.40 3.29
N GLU A 63 14.80 -20.13 4.32
CA GLU A 63 15.68 -20.92 5.19
C GLU A 63 16.34 -22.06 4.41
N GLU A 64 15.56 -22.81 3.62
CA GLU A 64 16.06 -23.89 2.80
C GLU A 64 17.08 -23.43 1.74
N ALA A 65 16.81 -22.29 1.09
CA ALA A 65 17.71 -21.70 0.13
C ALA A 65 19.04 -21.24 0.74
N ALA A 66 19.04 -20.81 2.01
CA ALA A 66 20.21 -20.38 2.79
C ALA A 66 21.15 -19.41 2.03
N GLU A 67 20.60 -18.55 1.18
CA GLU A 67 21.38 -17.67 0.31
C GLU A 67 21.90 -16.44 1.06
N THR A 68 23.16 -16.09 0.81
CA THR A 68 23.73 -14.80 1.22
C THR A 68 23.49 -13.76 0.14
N VAL A 69 22.64 -12.80 0.39
CA VAL A 69 22.25 -11.76 -0.58
C VAL A 69 22.22 -10.37 0.07
N ALA A 70 22.33 -9.32 -0.75
CA ALA A 70 22.09 -7.96 -0.27
C ALA A 70 20.66 -7.78 0.28
N THR A 71 20.47 -6.94 1.30
CA THR A 71 19.18 -6.71 1.97
C THR A 71 18.07 -6.32 1.00
N ARG A 72 18.37 -5.45 0.00
CA ARG A 72 17.43 -5.11 -1.08
C ARG A 72 16.99 -6.33 -1.90
N LYS A 73 17.87 -7.31 -2.10
CA LYS A 73 17.54 -8.54 -2.82
C LYS A 73 16.69 -9.48 -1.96
N ALA A 74 16.95 -9.54 -0.66
CA ALA A 74 16.09 -10.23 0.28
C ALA A 74 14.67 -9.63 0.31
N SER A 75 14.57 -8.31 0.32
CA SER A 75 13.30 -7.59 0.19
C SER A 75 12.56 -7.93 -1.10
N GLN A 76 13.25 -7.98 -2.25
CA GLN A 76 12.65 -8.38 -3.53
C GLN A 76 12.17 -9.83 -3.51
N LYS A 77 12.93 -10.74 -2.87
CA LYS A 77 12.49 -12.14 -2.72
C LYS A 77 11.22 -12.23 -1.89
N ALA A 78 11.11 -11.46 -0.81
CA ALA A 78 9.89 -11.36 -0.03
C ALA A 78 8.71 -10.81 -0.87
N LEU A 79 8.93 -9.76 -1.67
CA LEU A 79 7.91 -9.26 -2.60
C LEU A 79 7.47 -10.32 -3.61
N ASN A 80 8.41 -11.09 -4.18
CA ASN A 80 8.08 -12.18 -5.10
C ASN A 80 7.22 -13.27 -4.47
N ALA A 81 7.46 -13.59 -3.20
CA ALA A 81 6.73 -14.62 -2.48
C ALA A 81 5.35 -14.13 -1.99
N LEU A 82 5.27 -12.91 -1.48
CA LEU A 82 4.11 -12.43 -0.74
C LEU A 82 3.14 -11.61 -1.59
N ALA A 83 3.64 -10.78 -2.53
CA ALA A 83 2.81 -9.86 -3.30
C ALA A 83 1.74 -10.55 -4.18
N PRO A 84 1.97 -11.74 -4.74
CA PRO A 84 0.92 -12.46 -5.48
C PRO A 84 -0.30 -12.81 -4.62
N ALA A 85 -0.09 -13.14 -3.34
CA ALA A 85 -1.15 -13.49 -2.40
C ALA A 85 -1.79 -12.28 -1.71
N LEU A 86 -1.26 -11.07 -1.92
CA LEU A 86 -1.72 -9.83 -1.28
C LEU A 86 -2.14 -8.80 -2.34
N PRO A 87 -3.32 -8.97 -2.95
CA PRO A 87 -3.76 -8.14 -4.06
C PRO A 87 -3.94 -6.65 -3.72
N GLU A 88 -4.09 -6.30 -2.46
CA GLU A 88 -4.12 -4.92 -1.96
C GLU A 88 -2.74 -4.26 -1.82
N LEU A 89 -1.64 -5.00 -1.98
CA LEU A 89 -0.31 -4.41 -1.96
C LEU A 89 -0.07 -3.60 -3.23
N LEU A 90 0.18 -2.30 -3.07
CA LEU A 90 0.33 -1.33 -4.16
C LEU A 90 1.52 -0.42 -3.88
N GLY A 91 2.45 -0.29 -4.81
CA GLY A 91 3.57 0.62 -4.59
C GLY A 91 4.64 0.58 -5.65
N GLY A 92 5.82 1.11 -5.33
CA GLY A 92 6.93 1.23 -6.27
C GLY A 92 8.10 2.01 -5.71
N SER A 93 8.66 2.94 -6.49
CA SER A 93 9.87 3.65 -6.10
C SER A 93 9.91 5.07 -6.68
N ALA A 94 10.68 5.95 -6.04
CA ALA A 94 10.98 7.28 -6.53
C ALA A 94 12.07 7.24 -7.62
N ASP A 95 11.69 6.65 -8.77
CA ASP A 95 12.56 6.45 -9.96
C ASP A 95 13.79 5.56 -9.73
N LEU A 96 13.78 4.75 -8.68
CA LEU A 96 14.87 3.88 -8.28
C LEU A 96 14.50 2.39 -8.27
N THR A 97 13.47 1.99 -9.02
CA THR A 97 12.96 0.61 -9.01
C THR A 97 14.04 -0.43 -9.28
N GLY A 98 14.93 -0.18 -10.25
CA GLY A 98 16.05 -1.07 -10.57
C GLY A 98 17.10 -1.17 -9.47
N SER A 99 17.28 -0.12 -8.68
CA SER A 99 18.24 -0.05 -7.57
C SER A 99 17.64 -0.56 -6.25
N ASN A 100 16.41 -0.16 -5.94
CA ASN A 100 15.69 -0.58 -4.73
C ASN A 100 15.13 -1.99 -4.83
N LEU A 101 14.97 -2.54 -6.04
CA LEU A 101 14.40 -3.86 -6.31
C LEU A 101 12.94 -3.98 -5.76
N THR A 102 12.11 -2.97 -6.04
CA THR A 102 10.72 -2.88 -5.56
C THR A 102 9.69 -3.44 -6.51
N ASN A 103 10.12 -4.07 -7.57
CA ASN A 103 9.27 -4.84 -8.47
C ASN A 103 9.36 -6.34 -8.15
N TRP A 104 8.33 -7.08 -8.55
CA TRP A 104 8.30 -8.54 -8.48
C TRP A 104 7.90 -9.13 -9.83
N THR A 105 8.11 -10.43 -9.98
CA THR A 105 7.84 -11.14 -11.24
C THR A 105 6.36 -11.03 -11.63
N GLY A 106 6.11 -10.54 -12.83
CA GLY A 106 4.75 -10.41 -13.38
C GLY A 106 4.01 -9.13 -12.95
N VAL A 107 4.59 -8.27 -12.08
CA VAL A 107 3.95 -6.99 -11.76
C VAL A 107 3.89 -6.09 -12.99
N LYS A 108 2.76 -5.41 -13.16
CA LYS A 108 2.56 -4.41 -14.21
C LYS A 108 2.61 -3.01 -13.63
N SER A 109 3.13 -2.07 -14.41
CA SER A 109 3.12 -0.65 -14.06
C SER A 109 1.74 -0.04 -14.28
N LEU A 110 1.28 0.70 -13.27
CA LEU A 110 0.04 1.45 -13.32
C LEU A 110 0.14 2.54 -14.40
N ASN A 111 -0.84 2.58 -15.28
CA ASN A 111 -0.96 3.58 -16.33
C ASN A 111 -2.44 3.83 -16.65
N SER A 112 -2.72 4.79 -17.51
CA SER A 112 -4.09 5.20 -17.85
C SER A 112 -4.95 4.14 -18.55
N GLY A 113 -4.36 3.03 -18.97
CA GLY A 113 -5.05 1.92 -19.65
C GLY A 113 -5.16 0.65 -18.82
N ASP A 114 -4.46 0.56 -17.68
CA ASP A 114 -4.46 -0.63 -16.81
C ASP A 114 -4.51 -0.22 -15.33
N PHE A 115 -5.73 -0.14 -14.81
CA PHE A 115 -6.00 0.20 -13.41
C PHE A 115 -5.88 -1.01 -12.46
N LEU A 116 -5.62 -2.21 -12.97
CA LEU A 116 -5.37 -3.41 -12.16
C LEU A 116 -3.87 -3.61 -11.88
N ALA A 117 -3.03 -2.81 -12.51
CA ALA A 117 -1.60 -2.81 -12.27
C ALA A 117 -1.27 -2.29 -10.86
N ARG A 118 -0.20 -2.83 -10.26
CA ARG A 118 0.12 -2.62 -8.84
C ARG A 118 1.50 -1.99 -8.60
N HIS A 119 2.20 -1.60 -9.66
CA HIS A 119 3.48 -0.91 -9.54
C HIS A 119 3.33 0.54 -9.96
N ILE A 120 3.70 1.47 -9.06
CA ILE A 120 3.63 2.91 -9.26
C ILE A 120 5.02 3.46 -9.54
N SER A 121 5.19 4.13 -10.67
CA SER A 121 6.37 4.92 -10.98
C SER A 121 6.17 6.34 -10.44
N TYR A 122 6.67 6.62 -9.24
CA TYR A 122 6.47 7.93 -8.59
C TYR A 122 7.31 9.06 -9.20
N GLY A 123 8.36 8.72 -9.96
CA GLY A 123 9.39 9.66 -10.40
C GLY A 123 10.25 10.15 -9.24
N VAL A 124 11.18 11.07 -9.49
CA VAL A 124 12.06 11.67 -8.46
C VAL A 124 11.24 12.64 -7.60
N ARG A 125 10.45 12.11 -6.65
CA ARG A 125 9.48 12.86 -5.83
C ARG A 125 9.28 12.20 -4.48
N GLU A 126 10.30 12.11 -3.65
CA GLU A 126 10.28 11.39 -2.36
C GLU A 126 9.18 11.88 -1.43
N PHE A 127 9.04 13.21 -1.30
CA PHE A 127 7.94 13.79 -0.52
C PHE A 127 6.57 13.44 -1.09
N GLY A 128 6.39 13.66 -2.40
CA GLY A 128 5.13 13.37 -3.10
C GLY A 128 4.77 11.89 -3.00
N MET A 129 5.74 11.00 -3.19
CA MET A 129 5.59 9.55 -3.03
C MET A 129 5.08 9.20 -1.63
N SER A 130 5.74 9.67 -0.58
CA SER A 130 5.35 9.39 0.80
C SER A 130 3.99 10.00 1.16
N ALA A 131 3.67 11.19 0.64
CA ALA A 131 2.37 11.83 0.82
C ALA A 131 1.24 11.07 0.09
N ILE A 132 1.50 10.59 -1.12
CA ILE A 132 0.56 9.74 -1.88
C ILE A 132 0.28 8.44 -1.12
N MET A 133 1.31 7.79 -0.57
CA MET A 133 1.12 6.60 0.27
C MET A 133 0.21 6.87 1.47
N ASN A 134 0.40 8.00 2.15
CA ASN A 134 -0.47 8.41 3.25
C ASN A 134 -1.92 8.55 2.78
N GLY A 135 -2.15 9.17 1.63
CA GLY A 135 -3.48 9.31 1.04
C GLY A 135 -4.13 7.97 0.68
N ILE A 136 -3.36 7.05 0.09
CA ILE A 136 -3.83 5.69 -0.24
C ILE A 136 -4.20 4.92 1.04
N ALA A 137 -3.36 4.99 2.07
CA ALA A 137 -3.63 4.33 3.36
C ALA A 137 -4.86 4.91 4.07
N LEU A 138 -5.05 6.23 4.02
CA LEU A 138 -6.23 6.92 4.59
C LEU A 138 -7.53 6.58 3.85
N TYR A 139 -7.46 6.40 2.54
CA TYR A 139 -8.60 5.97 1.73
C TYR A 139 -9.07 4.56 2.13
N GLY A 140 -8.12 3.68 2.48
CA GLY A 140 -8.38 2.29 2.84
C GLY A 140 -8.40 1.32 1.65
N GLY A 141 -8.46 0.02 1.96
CA GLY A 141 -8.52 -1.05 0.96
C GLY A 141 -7.21 -1.37 0.25
N PHE A 142 -6.12 -0.63 0.56
CA PHE A 142 -4.79 -0.86 0.02
C PHE A 142 -3.73 -0.80 1.11
N ILE A 143 -2.63 -1.53 0.89
CA ILE A 143 -1.41 -1.46 1.68
C ILE A 143 -0.33 -0.84 0.79
N PRO A 144 -0.06 0.47 0.92
CA PRO A 144 0.94 1.13 0.10
C PRO A 144 2.35 0.81 0.57
N TYR A 145 3.27 0.61 -0.39
CA TYR A 145 4.70 0.57 -0.14
C TYR A 145 5.45 1.46 -1.13
N ALA A 146 6.56 2.05 -0.72
CA ALA A 146 7.41 2.76 -1.64
C ALA A 146 8.86 2.84 -1.15
N ALA A 147 9.76 2.97 -2.10
CA ALA A 147 11.19 2.93 -1.85
C ALA A 147 11.95 4.13 -2.42
N THR A 148 13.00 4.45 -1.70
CA THR A 148 14.10 5.31 -2.13
C THR A 148 15.38 4.92 -1.40
N PHE A 149 16.50 5.60 -1.64
CA PHE A 149 17.70 5.44 -0.80
C PHE A 149 17.47 6.04 0.58
N LEU A 150 18.13 5.52 1.60
CA LEU A 150 17.96 6.01 2.97
C LEU A 150 18.29 7.50 3.07
N THR A 151 19.36 7.97 2.42
CA THR A 151 19.76 9.38 2.40
C THR A 151 18.64 10.29 1.87
N PHE A 152 17.87 9.83 0.89
CA PHE A 152 16.77 10.60 0.31
C PHE A 152 15.50 10.65 1.18
N SER A 153 15.47 9.90 2.31
CA SER A 153 14.41 10.04 3.31
C SER A 153 14.34 11.48 3.88
N ASP A 154 15.43 12.20 3.85
CA ASP A 154 15.47 13.62 4.25
C ASP A 154 14.50 14.49 3.42
N TYR A 155 14.33 14.18 2.13
CA TYR A 155 13.37 14.89 1.29
C TYR A 155 11.91 14.56 1.65
N SER A 156 11.64 13.39 2.22
CA SER A 156 10.29 12.92 2.57
C SER A 156 9.95 13.04 4.06
N ARG A 157 10.84 13.58 4.89
CA ARG A 157 10.73 13.61 6.36
C ARG A 157 9.37 14.05 6.88
N ASN A 158 8.80 15.12 6.34
CA ASN A 158 7.51 15.62 6.81
C ASN A 158 6.36 14.66 6.50
N ALA A 159 6.35 14.01 5.35
CA ALA A 159 5.34 13.01 5.00
C ALA A 159 5.49 11.74 5.84
N LEU A 160 6.72 11.29 6.11
CA LEU A 160 7.01 10.18 7.03
C LEU A 160 6.53 10.48 8.45
N ARG A 161 6.79 11.71 8.94
CA ARG A 161 6.27 12.16 10.24
C ARG A 161 4.74 12.10 10.27
N MET A 162 4.07 12.53 9.20
CA MET A 162 2.61 12.53 9.14
C MET A 162 2.04 11.11 9.12
N SER A 163 2.66 10.15 8.43
CA SER A 163 2.19 8.74 8.49
C SER A 163 2.20 8.20 9.92
N SER A 164 3.24 8.55 10.67
CA SER A 164 3.37 8.16 12.08
C SER A 164 2.31 8.85 12.97
N LEU A 165 2.13 10.16 12.83
CA LEU A 165 1.13 10.93 13.60
C LEU A 165 -0.29 10.47 13.31
N MET A 166 -0.61 10.16 12.05
CA MET A 166 -1.92 9.65 11.63
C MET A 166 -2.09 8.15 11.86
N LYS A 167 -1.04 7.45 12.35
CA LYS A 167 -1.02 5.99 12.59
C LYS A 167 -1.39 5.19 11.35
N GLN A 168 -0.89 5.61 10.18
CA GLN A 168 -1.20 4.95 8.92
C GLN A 168 -0.28 3.76 8.67
N ARG A 169 -0.84 2.69 8.11
CA ARG A 169 -0.10 1.51 7.65
C ARG A 169 0.51 1.79 6.29
N VAL A 170 1.74 2.30 6.27
CA VAL A 170 2.55 2.48 5.06
C VAL A 170 3.87 1.75 5.22
N ILE A 171 4.39 1.18 4.14
CA ILE A 171 5.65 0.45 4.13
C ILE A 171 6.69 1.30 3.40
N ASN A 172 7.63 1.88 4.15
CA ASN A 172 8.75 2.60 3.59
C ASN A 172 9.94 1.66 3.45
N VAL A 173 10.47 1.53 2.23
CA VAL A 173 11.62 0.68 1.91
C VAL A 173 12.80 1.59 1.64
N PHE A 174 13.74 1.63 2.57
CA PHE A 174 14.99 2.39 2.43
C PHE A 174 16.14 1.42 2.16
N THR A 175 16.83 1.65 1.05
CA THR A 175 17.97 0.85 0.63
C THR A 175 19.23 1.72 0.60
N HIS A 176 20.40 1.12 0.31
CA HIS A 176 21.67 1.82 0.28
C HIS A 176 21.93 2.56 1.61
N ASP A 177 21.84 1.77 2.70
CA ASP A 177 21.90 2.23 4.09
C ASP A 177 23.20 1.82 4.80
N SER A 178 24.18 1.38 4.04
CA SER A 178 25.47 0.90 4.54
C SER A 178 26.44 2.06 4.75
N ILE A 179 27.20 2.03 5.84
CA ILE A 179 28.25 3.02 6.15
C ILE A 179 29.34 3.06 5.07
N GLY A 180 29.61 1.96 4.38
CA GLY A 180 30.63 1.87 3.35
C GLY A 180 30.16 2.25 1.94
N LEU A 181 28.92 2.70 1.79
CA LEU A 181 28.36 3.11 0.51
C LEU A 181 28.96 4.45 0.09
N GLY A 182 29.49 4.52 -1.13
CA GLY A 182 30.09 5.74 -1.67
C GLY A 182 29.11 6.71 -2.35
N GLU A 183 27.82 6.48 -2.18
CA GLU A 183 26.74 7.34 -2.65
C GLU A 183 26.25 8.20 -1.49
N ASP A 184 25.80 9.40 -1.74
CA ASP A 184 25.43 10.46 -0.78
C ASP A 184 24.77 10.02 0.52
#